data_323aadbd759572642eab2a7d6752b95a
#
_entry.id   323aadbd759572642eab2a7d6752b95a
#
_cell.length_a   1.000
_cell.length_b   1.000
_cell.length_c   1.000
_cell.angle_alpha   90.00
_cell.angle_beta   90.00
_cell.angle_gamma   90.00
#
_symmetry.space_group_name_H-M   'P 1'
#
loop_
_entity.id
_entity.type
_entity.pdbx_description
1 polymer ?
#
loop_
_entity_poly.entity_id
_entity_poly.type
_entity_poly.pdbx_seq_one_letter_code
_entity_poly.pdbx_strand_id
1 'polypeptide(L)'
;MADPLAVVFDCDGVLASNGSSWQSIHENFGTENREMFSRFVRREIDDDEFMADDVSKWMQKRERIHKDDIARCYSGVKLMDGAREVVSRLQERGALVAIVSSGVDVFVGMVASM
;
A
#
# COMPACT_ATOMS: atom_id res chain seq x y z
N MET A 1 -33.48 4.35 0.72
CA MET A 1 -32.34 3.88 -0.09
C MET A 1 -31.93 2.50 0.38
N ALA A 2 -31.64 1.62 -0.57
CA ALA A 2 -31.10 0.31 -0.23
C ALA A 2 -29.67 0.45 0.29
N ASP A 3 -29.27 -0.42 1.22
CA ASP A 3 -27.88 -0.50 1.67
C ASP A 3 -26.99 -1.02 0.53
N PRO A 4 -25.73 -0.59 0.46
CA PRO A 4 -24.81 -1.09 -0.57
C PRO A 4 -24.53 -2.59 -0.38
N LEU A 5 -24.38 -3.33 -1.49
CA LEU A 5 -24.00 -4.73 -1.46
C LEU A 5 -22.51 -4.92 -1.18
N ALA A 6 -21.69 -4.02 -1.68
CA ALA A 6 -20.26 -4.05 -1.50
C ALA A 6 -19.70 -2.64 -1.47
N VAL A 7 -18.65 -2.46 -0.67
CA VAL A 7 -17.87 -1.22 -0.60
C VAL A 7 -16.41 -1.58 -0.76
N VAL A 8 -15.74 -0.93 -1.70
CA VAL A 8 -14.33 -1.16 -2.00
C VAL A 8 -13.54 0.07 -1.59
N PHE A 9 -12.52 -0.13 -0.77
CA PHE A 9 -11.64 0.93 -0.30
C PHE A 9 -10.27 0.85 -0.98
N ASP A 10 -9.69 2.00 -1.24
CA ASP A 10 -8.25 2.11 -1.44
C ASP A 10 -7.57 1.96 -0.06
N CYS A 11 -6.26 1.78 -0.04
CA CYS A 11 -5.52 1.52 1.18
C CYS A 11 -4.62 2.69 1.57
N ASP A 12 -3.60 2.99 0.76
CA ASP A 12 -2.63 4.04 1.05
C ASP A 12 -3.32 5.41 1.12
N GLY A 13 -3.19 6.07 2.26
CA GLY A 13 -3.78 7.40 2.46
C GLY A 13 -5.30 7.41 2.61
N VAL A 14 -5.96 6.25 2.61
CA VAL A 14 -7.42 6.13 2.78
C VAL A 14 -7.73 5.34 4.05
N LEU A 15 -7.45 4.05 4.09
CA LEU A 15 -7.60 3.25 5.31
C LEU A 15 -6.40 3.40 6.23
N ALA A 16 -5.23 3.57 5.67
CA ALA A 16 -3.99 3.76 6.41
C ALA A 16 -3.50 5.21 6.28
N SER A 17 -2.81 5.69 7.30
CA SER A 17 -2.38 7.09 7.40
C SER A 17 -1.09 7.41 6.65
N ASN A 18 -0.50 6.45 5.94
CA ASN A 18 0.70 6.66 5.16
C ASN A 18 0.41 7.30 3.79
N GLY A 19 1.42 7.86 3.16
CA GLY A 19 1.30 8.41 1.81
C GLY A 19 1.40 7.35 0.72
N SER A 20 2.40 6.45 0.83
CA SER A 20 2.64 5.39 -0.15
C SER A 20 3.40 4.24 0.48
N SER A 21 2.90 3.02 0.29
CA SER A 21 3.59 1.81 0.77
C SER A 21 4.91 1.57 0.04
N TRP A 22 5.01 1.96 -1.22
CA TRP A 22 6.27 1.89 -1.98
C TRP A 22 7.29 2.89 -1.45
N GLN A 23 6.88 4.11 -1.16
CA GLN A 23 7.74 5.14 -0.61
C GLN A 23 8.28 4.77 0.77
N SER A 24 7.49 4.10 1.59
CA SER A 24 7.92 3.63 2.91
C SER A 24 9.10 2.67 2.80
N ILE A 25 9.13 1.82 1.80
CA ILE A 25 10.27 0.91 1.56
C ILE A 25 11.50 1.70 1.15
N HIS A 26 11.35 2.64 0.22
CA HIS A 26 12.46 3.50 -0.21
C HIS A 26 13.07 4.27 0.96
N GLU A 27 12.24 4.86 1.80
CA GLU A 27 12.71 5.60 2.98
C GLU A 27 13.48 4.71 3.94
N ASN A 28 13.00 3.48 4.14
CA ASN A 28 13.64 2.53 5.05
C ASN A 28 15.00 2.06 4.54
N PHE A 29 15.13 1.88 3.24
CA PHE A 29 16.38 1.39 2.62
C PHE A 29 17.31 2.52 2.19
N GLY A 30 16.89 3.78 2.34
CA GLY A 30 17.70 4.92 1.93
C GLY A 30 17.80 5.07 0.42
N THR A 31 16.78 4.68 -0.29
CA THR A 31 16.69 4.79 -1.75
C THR A 31 15.60 5.76 -2.17
N GLU A 32 15.59 6.13 -3.43
CA GLU A 32 14.51 6.92 -4.02
C GLU A 32 14.36 6.55 -5.50
N ASN A 33 13.23 6.87 -6.09
CA ASN A 33 12.99 6.54 -7.49
C ASN A 33 12.11 7.59 -8.18
N ARG A 34 12.48 8.84 -8.06
CA ARG A 34 11.71 9.96 -8.64
C ARG A 34 11.72 9.95 -10.15
N GLU A 35 12.85 9.57 -10.75
CA GLU A 35 12.99 9.53 -12.20
C GLU A 35 12.02 8.54 -12.84
N MET A 36 12.03 7.31 -12.36
CA MET A 36 11.15 6.27 -12.91
C MET A 36 9.68 6.52 -12.58
N PHE A 37 9.40 7.08 -11.41
CA PHE A 37 8.06 7.53 -11.06
C PHE A 37 7.54 8.56 -12.07
N SER A 38 8.36 9.57 -12.41
CA SER A 38 8.02 10.58 -13.40
C SER A 38 7.74 9.97 -14.76
N ARG A 39 8.57 9.01 -15.18
CA ARG A 39 8.37 8.29 -16.45
C ARG A 39 7.10 7.46 -16.44
N PHE A 40 6.80 6.82 -15.32
CA PHE A 40 5.57 6.05 -15.15
C PHE A 40 4.33 6.95 -15.25
N VAL A 41 4.34 8.11 -14.59
CA VAL A 41 3.25 9.08 -14.67
C VAL A 41 3.04 9.57 -16.09
N ARG A 42 4.12 9.76 -16.86
CA ARG A 42 4.06 10.16 -18.28
C ARG A 42 3.76 8.99 -19.23
N ARG A 43 3.54 7.79 -18.69
CA ARG A 43 3.25 6.57 -19.44
C ARG A 43 4.38 6.15 -20.38
N GLU A 44 5.61 6.49 -20.04
CA GLU A 44 6.80 6.06 -20.78
C GLU A 44 7.23 4.65 -20.42
N ILE A 45 6.86 4.18 -19.23
CA ILE A 45 7.11 2.82 -18.74
C ILE A 45 5.82 2.27 -18.14
N ASP A 46 5.67 0.96 -18.10
CA ASP A 46 4.53 0.30 -17.52
C ASP A 46 4.75 -0.02 -16.03
N ASP A 47 3.73 -0.60 -15.37
CA ASP A 47 3.76 -0.97 -13.97
C ASP A 47 4.89 -1.96 -13.66
N ASP A 48 5.06 -2.97 -14.51
CA ASP A 48 6.06 -4.01 -14.31
C ASP A 48 7.48 -3.45 -14.38
N GLU A 49 7.73 -2.57 -15.33
CA GLU A 49 9.03 -1.90 -15.48
C GLU A 49 9.33 -1.03 -14.26
N PHE A 50 8.33 -0.30 -13.77
CA PHE A 50 8.49 0.56 -12.61
C PHE A 50 8.77 -0.26 -11.35
N MET A 51 7.99 -1.31 -11.11
CA MET A 51 8.18 -2.19 -9.96
C MET A 51 9.53 -2.89 -9.99
N ALA A 52 9.94 -3.38 -11.15
CA ALA A 52 11.24 -4.03 -11.30
C ALA A 52 12.40 -3.08 -10.99
N ASP A 53 12.28 -1.83 -11.40
CA ASP A 53 13.29 -0.82 -11.12
C ASP A 53 13.35 -0.47 -9.63
N ASP A 54 12.20 -0.35 -8.96
CA ASP A 54 12.13 -0.14 -7.52
C ASP A 54 12.86 -1.26 -6.77
N VAL A 55 12.53 -2.50 -7.09
CA VAL A 55 13.15 -3.68 -6.46
C VAL A 55 14.66 -3.71 -6.71
N SER A 56 15.09 -3.37 -7.93
CA SER A 56 16.51 -3.29 -8.27
C SER A 56 17.25 -2.29 -7.38
N LYS A 57 16.66 -1.14 -7.10
CA LYS A 57 17.26 -0.14 -6.21
C LYS A 57 17.37 -0.64 -4.77
N TRP A 58 16.37 -1.32 -4.27
CA TRP A 58 16.42 -1.93 -2.93
C TRP A 58 17.49 -3.01 -2.84
N MET A 59 17.63 -3.84 -3.88
CA MET A 59 18.63 -4.91 -3.93
C MET A 59 20.05 -4.40 -4.00
N GLN A 60 20.26 -3.15 -4.43
CA GLN A 60 21.58 -2.52 -4.35
C GLN A 60 22.02 -2.24 -2.92
N LYS A 61 21.06 -2.09 -2.01
CA LYS A 61 21.32 -1.81 -0.60
C LYS A 61 21.39 -3.08 0.25
N ARG A 62 20.68 -4.13 -0.17
CA ARG A 62 20.61 -5.40 0.58
C ARG A 62 20.66 -6.57 -0.39
N GLU A 63 21.62 -7.45 -0.16
CA GLU A 63 21.83 -8.64 -1.00
C GLU A 63 20.60 -9.56 -0.99
N ARG A 64 19.93 -9.67 0.16
CA ARG A 64 18.72 -10.46 0.33
C ARG A 64 17.65 -9.65 1.03
N ILE A 65 16.44 -9.69 0.48
CA ILE A 65 15.28 -9.03 1.06
C ILE A 65 14.21 -10.11 1.30
N HIS A 66 13.88 -10.31 2.56
CA HIS A 66 12.80 -11.22 2.95
C HIS A 66 11.50 -10.44 3.12
N LYS A 67 10.38 -11.15 3.08
CA LYS A 67 9.05 -10.57 3.34
C LYS A 67 9.01 -9.83 4.67
N ASP A 68 9.68 -10.35 5.71
CA ASP A 68 9.74 -9.71 7.02
C ASP A 68 10.48 -8.38 6.99
N ASP A 69 11.48 -8.23 6.13
CA ASP A 69 12.17 -6.95 5.93
C ASP A 69 11.23 -5.90 5.37
N ILE A 70 10.38 -6.30 4.43
CA ILE A 70 9.36 -5.42 3.87
C ILE A 70 8.33 -5.05 4.94
N ALA A 71 7.85 -6.04 5.71
CA ALA A 71 6.87 -5.80 6.76
C ALA A 71 7.39 -4.80 7.81
N ARG A 72 8.69 -4.86 8.14
CA ARG A 72 9.30 -3.92 9.10
C ARG A 72 9.30 -2.48 8.59
N CYS A 73 9.26 -2.26 7.29
CA CYS A 73 9.18 -0.91 6.73
C CYS A 73 7.89 -0.19 7.12
N TYR A 74 6.88 -0.93 7.56
CA TYR A 74 5.57 -0.40 7.93
C TYR A 74 5.36 -0.31 9.44
N SER A 75 6.42 -0.47 10.21
CA SER A 75 6.38 -0.32 11.66
C SER A 75 5.87 1.07 12.03
N GLY A 76 4.85 1.13 12.87
CA GLY A 76 4.27 2.39 13.29
C GLY A 76 3.19 2.96 12.37
N VAL A 77 2.88 2.31 11.25
CA VAL A 77 1.75 2.73 10.42
C VAL A 77 0.45 2.49 11.17
N LYS A 78 -0.46 3.45 11.10
CA LYS A 78 -1.75 3.42 11.79
C LYS A 78 -2.89 3.48 10.79
N LEU A 79 -4.05 2.97 11.22
CA LEU A 79 -5.28 3.21 10.48
C LEU A 79 -5.64 4.70 10.50
N MET A 80 -6.27 5.16 9.43
CA MET A 80 -6.85 6.50 9.41
C MET A 80 -7.93 6.59 10.50
N ASP A 81 -8.03 7.74 11.15
CA ASP A 81 -9.05 7.96 12.19
C ASP A 81 -10.44 7.66 11.66
N GLY A 82 -11.16 6.82 12.38
CA GLY A 82 -12.52 6.42 12.00
C GLY A 82 -12.61 5.27 10.99
N ALA A 83 -11.50 4.81 10.42
CA ALA A 83 -11.52 3.75 9.41
C ALA A 83 -12.15 2.46 9.93
N ARG A 84 -11.72 2.01 11.09
CA ARG A 84 -12.25 0.77 11.70
C ARG A 84 -13.74 0.88 11.98
N GLU A 85 -14.17 2.02 12.49
CA GLU A 85 -15.58 2.27 12.81
C GLU A 85 -16.45 2.26 11.56
N VAL A 86 -16.01 2.92 10.49
CA VAL A 86 -16.74 2.94 9.23
C VAL A 86 -16.87 1.53 8.64
N VAL A 87 -15.78 0.77 8.62
CA VAL A 87 -15.79 -0.60 8.11
C VAL A 87 -16.75 -1.47 8.93
N SER A 88 -16.68 -1.38 10.26
CA SER A 88 -17.57 -2.14 11.14
C SER A 88 -19.04 -1.82 10.89
N ARG A 89 -19.38 -0.55 10.73
CA ARG A 89 -20.76 -0.13 10.46
C ARG A 89 -21.28 -0.65 9.11
N LEU A 90 -20.42 -0.63 8.09
CA LEU A 90 -20.79 -1.19 6.79
C LEU A 90 -21.03 -2.69 6.87
N GLN A 91 -20.18 -3.40 7.58
CA GLN A 91 -20.35 -4.86 7.78
C GLN A 91 -21.62 -5.18 8.56
N GLU A 92 -21.95 -4.39 9.59
CA GLU A 92 -23.19 -4.55 10.34
C GLU A 92 -24.43 -4.39 9.47
N ARG A 93 -24.34 -3.60 8.40
CA ARG A 93 -25.40 -3.42 7.41
C ARG A 93 -25.41 -4.50 6.33
N GLY A 94 -24.57 -5.49 6.47
CA GLY A 94 -24.50 -6.61 5.53
C GLY A 94 -23.69 -6.34 4.28
N ALA A 95 -22.96 -5.24 4.20
CA ALA A 95 -22.11 -4.96 3.05
C ALA A 95 -20.86 -5.83 3.08
N LEU A 96 -20.45 -6.32 1.91
CA LEU A 96 -19.13 -6.88 1.73
C LEU A 96 -18.13 -5.72 1.68
N VAL A 97 -17.09 -5.77 2.48
CA VAL A 97 -16.05 -4.73 2.48
C VAL A 97 -14.75 -5.35 1.94
N ALA A 98 -14.16 -4.69 0.97
CA ALA A 98 -12.95 -5.15 0.31
C ALA A 98 -11.95 -4.01 0.15
N ILE A 99 -10.68 -4.37 -0.03
CA ILE A 99 -9.60 -3.44 -0.35
C ILE A 99 -9.09 -3.77 -1.75
N VAL A 100 -9.03 -2.76 -2.61
CA VAL A 100 -8.35 -2.85 -3.89
C VAL A 100 -7.31 -1.74 -3.93
N SER A 101 -6.05 -2.10 -4.10
CA SER A 101 -4.94 -1.16 -3.96
C SER A 101 -3.82 -1.50 -4.92
N SER A 102 -3.13 -0.46 -5.41
CA SER A 102 -1.86 -0.59 -6.13
C SER A 102 -0.66 -0.59 -5.17
N GLY A 103 -0.90 -0.56 -3.86
CA GLY A 103 0.14 -0.63 -2.85
C GLY A 103 0.77 -2.02 -2.76
N VAL A 104 1.79 -2.12 -1.91
CA VAL A 104 2.50 -3.38 -1.67
C VAL A 104 1.57 -4.36 -0.94
N ASP A 105 1.48 -5.59 -1.43
CA ASP A 105 0.56 -6.61 -0.90
C ASP A 105 0.78 -6.91 0.58
N VAL A 106 2.03 -6.96 1.03
CA VAL A 106 2.37 -7.15 2.45
C VAL A 106 1.73 -6.06 3.30
N PHE A 107 1.81 -4.80 2.85
CA PHE A 107 1.22 -3.67 3.54
C PHE A 107 -0.31 -3.77 3.59
N VAL A 108 -0.92 -4.05 2.45
CA VAL A 108 -2.38 -4.17 2.35
C VAL A 108 -2.91 -5.27 3.27
N GLY A 109 -2.21 -6.41 3.31
CA GLY A 109 -2.54 -7.51 4.21
C GLY A 109 -2.44 -7.12 5.69
N MET A 110 -1.43 -6.34 6.06
CA MET A 110 -1.28 -5.83 7.43
C MET A 110 -2.45 -4.93 7.81
N VAL A 111 -2.82 -4.00 6.93
CA VAL A 111 -3.95 -3.08 7.16
C VAL A 111 -5.25 -3.86 7.29
N ALA A 112 -5.49 -4.84 6.44
CA ALA A 112 -6.69 -5.68 6.49
C ALA A 112 -6.81 -6.44 7.81
N SER A 113 -5.69 -6.74 8.47
CA SER A 113 -5.65 -7.46 9.75
C SER A 113 -5.81 -6.53 10.96
N MET A 114 -5.76 -5.26 10.79
CA MET A 114 -5.93 -4.27 11.85
C MET A 114 -7.44 -4.02 12.12
#